data_36393fd5c4e3656026e993161c7ddaa2
#
_entry.id   36393fd5c4e3656026e993161c7ddaa2
#
_cell.length_a   1.000
_cell.length_b   1.000
_cell.length_c   1.000
_cell.angle_alpha   90.00
_cell.angle_beta   90.00
_cell.angle_gamma   90.00
#
_symmetry.space_group_name_H-M   'P 1'
#
loop_
_entity.id
_entity.type
_entity.pdbx_description
1 polymer ?
#
loop_
_entity_poly.entity_id
_entity_poly.type
_entity_poly.pdbx_seq_one_letter_code
_entity_poly.pdbx_strand_id
1 'polypeptide(L)'
;MATLGFRAVTGMVLVGALFSSTSNAQQACDRACLTKVVDAYFAALLANDATKLPQAAKARITENGAEKKLAQTFWGSAAEVVYRWDIVNTKRGDTGTEAVLRNADGSKTMMVLRLKVINGAVTEIESIKCNKGDAGALWNPDGLTTVSPRLTLSIREAERDSYYDLIGATESYWRAFQTNGTPAYHRARLATDSDRIENGVHTTGPTVVRDGRQNDTARGFDEGRFLGRNLWDRRYAVVDEERGIVLTILRFGLKAGAKSQSAATAADRLVGEFFAIQNGWIREIHAVLFNMPDAMPTGWPTTDEGPGKASAQ
;
A
#
# COMPACT_ATOMS: atom_id res chain seq x y z
N MET A 1 -29.57 52.45 -78.56
CA MET A 1 -30.19 51.23 -78.07
C MET A 1 -29.13 50.41 -77.41
N ALA A 2 -29.11 50.40 -76.08
CA ALA A 2 -28.10 49.74 -75.26
C ALA A 2 -28.75 48.57 -74.53
N THR A 3 -28.28 47.34 -74.78
CA THR A 3 -28.74 46.11 -74.15
C THR A 3 -27.91 45.82 -72.94
N LEU A 4 -28.53 45.86 -71.77
CA LEU A 4 -27.93 45.41 -70.50
C LEU A 4 -27.89 43.86 -70.42
N GLY A 5 -26.72 43.30 -70.26
CA GLY A 5 -26.56 41.90 -70.00
C GLY A 5 -26.53 41.63 -68.50
N PHE A 6 -27.44 40.81 -67.98
CA PHE A 6 -27.48 40.31 -66.61
C PHE A 6 -26.47 39.14 -66.38
N ARG A 7 -25.51 39.27 -65.51
CA ARG A 7 -24.65 38.14 -65.10
C ARG A 7 -25.22 37.53 -63.81
N ALA A 8 -25.60 36.28 -63.87
CA ALA A 8 -25.99 35.48 -62.74
C ALA A 8 -24.71 35.06 -61.93
N VAL A 9 -24.67 35.38 -60.64
CA VAL A 9 -23.63 34.92 -59.73
C VAL A 9 -24.17 33.70 -58.99
N THR A 10 -23.61 32.53 -59.34
CA THR A 10 -23.91 31.27 -58.62
C THR A 10 -23.12 31.22 -57.31
N GLY A 11 -23.79 31.42 -56.17
CA GLY A 11 -23.21 31.27 -54.86
C GLY A 11 -23.06 29.77 -54.48
N MET A 12 -21.85 29.32 -54.32
CA MET A 12 -21.52 27.98 -53.82
C MET A 12 -21.58 27.97 -52.29
N VAL A 13 -22.61 27.34 -51.73
CA VAL A 13 -22.74 27.15 -50.26
C VAL A 13 -21.84 25.98 -49.86
N LEU A 14 -20.72 26.24 -49.18
CA LEU A 14 -19.92 25.23 -48.52
C LEU A 14 -20.60 24.84 -47.19
N VAL A 15 -21.21 23.66 -47.17
CA VAL A 15 -21.67 23.04 -45.91
C VAL A 15 -20.44 22.44 -45.21
N GLY A 16 -19.90 23.16 -44.22
CA GLY A 16 -18.84 22.66 -43.34
C GLY A 16 -19.43 21.62 -42.38
N ALA A 17 -19.10 20.34 -42.59
CA ALA A 17 -19.39 19.28 -41.63
C ALA A 17 -18.48 19.48 -40.40
N LEU A 18 -19.05 19.95 -39.29
CA LEU A 18 -18.42 19.96 -37.99
C LEU A 18 -18.32 18.52 -37.52
N PHE A 19 -17.16 17.89 -37.68
CA PHE A 19 -16.81 16.65 -36.99
C PHE A 19 -16.59 17.01 -35.51
N SER A 20 -17.62 16.81 -34.67
CA SER A 20 -17.48 16.78 -33.26
C SER A 20 -16.65 15.54 -32.91
N SER A 21 -15.34 15.68 -32.74
CA SER A 21 -14.50 14.70 -32.12
C SER A 21 -14.93 14.62 -30.64
N THR A 22 -15.80 13.66 -30.31
CA THR A 22 -16.00 13.23 -28.94
C THR A 22 -14.67 12.65 -28.46
N SER A 23 -13.85 13.48 -27.81
CA SER A 23 -12.76 12.97 -27.00
C SER A 23 -13.41 12.09 -25.95
N ASN A 24 -13.29 10.77 -26.08
CA ASN A 24 -13.52 9.84 -24.98
C ASN A 24 -12.52 10.22 -23.89
N ALA A 25 -12.89 11.17 -23.03
CA ALA A 25 -12.20 11.38 -21.78
C ALA A 25 -12.26 10.02 -21.07
N GLN A 26 -11.12 9.36 -21.01
CA GLN A 26 -10.98 8.05 -20.42
C GLN A 26 -11.46 8.15 -18.98
N GLN A 27 -12.56 7.50 -18.67
CA GLN A 27 -13.20 7.60 -17.37
C GLN A 27 -12.23 7.07 -16.33
N ALA A 28 -11.76 7.97 -15.45
CA ALA A 28 -10.90 7.59 -14.35
C ALA A 28 -11.60 6.49 -13.56
N CYS A 29 -10.87 5.43 -13.20
CA CYS A 29 -11.42 4.33 -12.42
C CYS A 29 -11.70 4.83 -10.99
N ASP A 30 -12.97 5.01 -10.67
CA ASP A 30 -13.40 5.44 -9.33
C ASP A 30 -13.21 4.34 -8.29
N ARG A 31 -13.59 4.60 -7.04
CA ARG A 31 -13.48 3.61 -5.94
C ARG A 31 -14.18 2.29 -6.27
N ALA A 32 -15.39 2.34 -6.79
CA ALA A 32 -16.14 1.13 -7.12
C ALA A 32 -15.47 0.32 -8.22
N CYS A 33 -14.95 1.00 -9.24
CA CYS A 33 -14.16 0.41 -10.31
C CYS A 33 -12.89 -0.27 -9.76
N LEU A 34 -12.09 0.43 -8.93
CA LEU A 34 -10.87 -0.12 -8.34
C LEU A 34 -11.16 -1.31 -7.42
N THR A 35 -12.22 -1.22 -6.61
CA THR A 35 -12.65 -2.33 -5.74
C THR A 35 -13.01 -3.57 -6.56
N LYS A 36 -13.73 -3.41 -7.69
CA LYS A 36 -14.03 -4.54 -8.60
C LYS A 36 -12.76 -5.17 -9.18
N VAL A 37 -11.71 -4.40 -9.45
CA VAL A 37 -10.43 -4.95 -9.92
C VAL A 37 -9.76 -5.78 -8.82
N VAL A 38 -9.80 -5.32 -7.56
CA VAL A 38 -9.30 -6.11 -6.43
C VAL A 38 -10.13 -7.39 -6.24
N ASP A 39 -11.45 -7.31 -6.35
CA ASP A 39 -12.34 -8.50 -6.29
C ASP A 39 -12.01 -9.49 -7.41
N ALA A 40 -11.79 -9.01 -8.64
CA ALA A 40 -11.38 -9.85 -9.76
C ALA A 40 -10.02 -10.51 -9.52
N TYR A 41 -9.06 -9.80 -8.86
CA TYR A 41 -7.78 -10.40 -8.47
C TYR A 41 -7.97 -11.59 -7.53
N PHE A 42 -8.74 -11.43 -6.45
CA PHE A 42 -8.97 -12.51 -5.49
C PHE A 42 -9.81 -13.64 -6.10
N ALA A 43 -10.80 -13.35 -6.93
CA ALA A 43 -11.57 -14.38 -7.64
C ALA A 43 -10.68 -15.20 -8.60
N ALA A 44 -9.78 -14.54 -9.34
CA ALA A 44 -8.82 -15.20 -10.22
C ALA A 44 -7.80 -16.03 -9.44
N LEU A 45 -7.31 -15.49 -8.29
CA LEU A 45 -6.39 -16.17 -7.37
C LEU A 45 -7.00 -17.47 -6.85
N LEU A 46 -8.23 -17.42 -6.30
CA LEU A 46 -8.93 -18.59 -5.75
C LEU A 46 -9.30 -19.62 -6.83
N ALA A 47 -9.58 -19.15 -8.05
CA ALA A 47 -9.83 -20.04 -9.19
C ALA A 47 -8.52 -20.64 -9.76
N ASN A 48 -7.35 -20.17 -9.32
CA ASN A 48 -6.05 -20.44 -9.92
C ASN A 48 -6.04 -20.20 -11.45
N ASP A 49 -6.71 -19.13 -11.87
CA ASP A 49 -6.93 -18.80 -13.28
C ASP A 49 -6.61 -17.32 -13.55
N ALA A 50 -5.36 -17.08 -13.91
CA ALA A 50 -4.86 -15.74 -14.21
C ALA A 50 -5.56 -15.06 -15.40
N THR A 51 -6.25 -15.81 -16.27
CA THR A 51 -6.95 -15.25 -17.44
C THR A 51 -8.18 -14.43 -17.02
N LYS A 52 -8.68 -14.63 -15.81
CA LYS A 52 -9.81 -13.87 -15.23
C LYS A 52 -9.39 -12.48 -14.70
N LEU A 53 -8.08 -12.21 -14.57
CA LEU A 53 -7.60 -10.92 -14.16
C LEU A 53 -7.45 -9.99 -15.37
N PRO A 54 -8.02 -8.77 -15.35
CA PRO A 54 -7.80 -7.78 -16.39
C PRO A 54 -6.37 -7.22 -16.32
N GLN A 55 -5.39 -8.02 -16.71
CA GLN A 55 -3.96 -7.71 -16.61
C GLN A 55 -3.42 -7.19 -17.95
N ALA A 56 -2.60 -6.15 -17.90
CA ALA A 56 -1.86 -5.67 -19.05
C ALA A 56 -0.79 -6.69 -19.48
N ALA A 57 -0.52 -6.80 -20.79
CA ALA A 57 0.42 -7.78 -21.36
C ALA A 57 1.86 -7.68 -20.78
N LYS A 58 2.24 -6.49 -20.29
CA LYS A 58 3.56 -6.21 -19.68
C LYS A 58 3.42 -5.78 -18.21
N ALA A 59 2.51 -6.40 -17.46
CA ALA A 59 2.39 -6.12 -16.03
C ALA A 59 3.68 -6.51 -15.30
N ARG A 60 4.15 -5.61 -14.40
CA ARG A 60 5.26 -5.91 -13.52
C ARG A 60 4.74 -6.59 -12.26
N ILE A 61 5.34 -7.72 -11.89
CA ILE A 61 4.89 -8.55 -10.77
C ILE A 61 6.06 -8.81 -9.84
N THR A 62 5.88 -8.50 -8.55
CA THR A 62 6.85 -8.86 -7.50
C THR A 62 6.17 -9.59 -6.36
N GLU A 63 6.88 -10.52 -5.75
CA GLU A 63 6.52 -11.16 -4.49
C GLU A 63 7.73 -11.10 -3.55
N ASN A 64 7.53 -10.53 -2.37
CA ASN A 64 8.59 -10.32 -1.37
C ASN A 64 9.83 -9.63 -1.94
N GLY A 65 9.63 -8.61 -2.81
CA GLY A 65 10.69 -7.84 -3.46
C GLY A 65 11.33 -8.50 -4.70
N ALA A 66 11.09 -9.78 -4.96
CA ALA A 66 11.61 -10.47 -6.13
C ALA A 66 10.64 -10.35 -7.31
N GLU A 67 11.15 -9.96 -8.48
CA GLU A 67 10.36 -9.97 -9.72
C GLU A 67 10.09 -11.40 -10.16
N LYS A 68 8.83 -11.70 -10.48
CA LYS A 68 8.34 -13.04 -10.81
C LYS A 68 7.30 -13.00 -11.92
N LYS A 69 7.06 -14.14 -12.56
CA LYS A 69 5.82 -14.36 -13.32
C LYS A 69 4.70 -14.72 -12.35
N LEU A 70 3.45 -14.39 -12.66
CA LEU A 70 2.31 -14.61 -11.76
C LEU A 70 2.23 -16.08 -11.32
N ALA A 71 2.41 -17.03 -12.22
CA ALA A 71 2.43 -18.46 -11.92
C ALA A 71 3.59 -18.93 -11.00
N GLN A 72 4.59 -18.08 -10.76
CA GLN A 72 5.71 -18.36 -9.86
C GLN A 72 5.54 -17.74 -8.47
N THR A 73 4.46 -16.99 -8.26
CA THR A 73 4.07 -16.46 -6.96
C THR A 73 3.27 -17.51 -6.18
N PHE A 74 2.74 -17.17 -5.01
CA PHE A 74 1.86 -18.06 -4.23
C PHE A 74 0.49 -18.31 -4.90
N TRP A 75 0.30 -17.90 -6.13
CA TRP A 75 -0.95 -17.89 -6.89
C TRP A 75 -1.74 -19.20 -6.83
N GLY A 76 -1.10 -20.35 -6.86
CA GLY A 76 -1.76 -21.66 -6.86
C GLY A 76 -2.04 -22.28 -5.49
N SER A 77 -1.76 -21.60 -4.39
CA SER A 77 -1.87 -22.17 -3.04
C SER A 77 -3.13 -21.77 -2.28
N ALA A 78 -3.72 -20.62 -2.57
CA ALA A 78 -4.85 -20.09 -1.83
C ALA A 78 -6.16 -20.81 -2.17
N ALA A 79 -6.93 -21.16 -1.14
CA ALA A 79 -8.25 -21.79 -1.27
C ALA A 79 -9.40 -20.91 -0.76
N GLU A 80 -9.12 -19.98 0.16
CA GLU A 80 -10.14 -19.13 0.78
C GLU A 80 -9.53 -17.79 1.21
N VAL A 81 -10.30 -16.71 1.10
CA VAL A 81 -10.00 -15.42 1.75
C VAL A 81 -10.71 -15.41 3.11
N VAL A 82 -9.94 -15.49 4.19
CA VAL A 82 -10.46 -15.55 5.57
C VAL A 82 -10.70 -14.16 6.16
N TYR A 83 -9.86 -13.21 5.78
CA TYR A 83 -9.91 -11.82 6.22
C TYR A 83 -9.41 -10.93 5.10
N ARG A 84 -10.04 -9.78 4.87
CA ARG A 84 -9.62 -8.82 3.85
C ARG A 84 -10.23 -7.45 4.12
N TRP A 85 -9.45 -6.41 3.83
CA TRP A 85 -9.91 -5.05 3.65
C TRP A 85 -9.00 -4.31 2.65
N ASP A 86 -9.55 -3.27 2.03
CA ASP A 86 -8.93 -2.60 0.89
C ASP A 86 -8.94 -1.08 1.07
N ILE A 87 -7.90 -0.44 0.54
CA ILE A 87 -7.85 1.01 0.31
C ILE A 87 -7.62 1.30 -1.16
N VAL A 88 -8.00 2.49 -1.62
CA VAL A 88 -7.82 2.89 -3.01
C VAL A 88 -7.39 4.35 -3.12
N ASN A 89 -6.52 4.64 -4.07
CA ASN A 89 -6.21 6.00 -4.51
C ASN A 89 -6.79 6.20 -5.92
N THR A 90 -7.97 6.82 -6.00
CA THR A 90 -8.69 7.01 -7.27
C THR A 90 -7.96 7.96 -8.22
N LYS A 91 -7.17 8.91 -7.69
CA LYS A 91 -6.39 9.86 -8.51
C LYS A 91 -5.23 9.19 -9.24
N ARG A 92 -4.70 8.11 -8.65
CA ARG A 92 -3.53 7.40 -9.18
C ARG A 92 -3.83 6.02 -9.72
N GLY A 93 -5.00 5.45 -9.41
CA GLY A 93 -5.35 4.08 -9.75
C GLY A 93 -4.55 3.03 -8.96
N ASP A 94 -4.10 3.37 -7.75
CA ASP A 94 -3.44 2.42 -6.85
C ASP A 94 -4.45 1.81 -5.88
N THR A 95 -4.29 0.53 -5.54
CA THR A 95 -5.03 -0.15 -4.48
C THR A 95 -4.07 -0.78 -3.48
N GLY A 96 -4.48 -0.87 -2.22
CA GLY A 96 -3.76 -1.57 -1.17
C GLY A 96 -4.72 -2.50 -0.43
N THR A 97 -4.30 -3.72 -0.18
CA THR A 97 -5.10 -4.74 0.52
C THR A 97 -4.27 -5.38 1.61
N GLU A 98 -4.84 -5.57 2.80
CA GLU A 98 -4.38 -6.56 3.77
C GLU A 98 -5.33 -7.76 3.74
N ALA A 99 -4.77 -8.96 3.67
CA ALA A 99 -5.57 -10.19 3.66
C ALA A 99 -4.92 -11.32 4.44
N VAL A 100 -5.77 -12.23 4.96
CA VAL A 100 -5.40 -13.56 5.43
C VAL A 100 -6.04 -14.57 4.51
N LEU A 101 -5.24 -15.44 3.94
CA LEU A 101 -5.66 -16.52 3.06
C LEU A 101 -5.51 -17.85 3.79
N ARG A 102 -6.45 -18.78 3.59
CA ARG A 102 -6.29 -20.19 3.88
C ARG A 102 -5.82 -20.90 2.63
N ASN A 103 -4.74 -21.64 2.74
CA ASN A 103 -4.19 -22.43 1.66
C ASN A 103 -4.90 -23.81 1.55
N ALA A 104 -4.73 -24.49 0.43
CA ALA A 104 -5.33 -25.81 0.19
C ALA A 104 -4.86 -26.90 1.19
N ASP A 105 -3.67 -26.74 1.76
CA ASP A 105 -3.13 -27.61 2.81
C ASP A 105 -3.62 -27.26 4.23
N GLY A 106 -4.51 -26.25 4.36
CA GLY A 106 -5.04 -25.73 5.63
C GLY A 106 -4.14 -24.72 6.33
N SER A 107 -2.91 -24.48 5.86
CA SER A 107 -2.04 -23.43 6.39
C SER A 107 -2.61 -22.04 6.05
N LYS A 108 -2.08 -20.99 6.71
CA LYS A 108 -2.49 -19.61 6.43
C LYS A 108 -1.33 -18.80 5.89
N THR A 109 -1.64 -17.86 5.02
CA THR A 109 -0.75 -16.82 4.51
C THR A 109 -1.34 -15.45 4.82
N MET A 110 -0.56 -14.57 5.41
CA MET A 110 -0.90 -13.16 5.52
C MET A 110 -0.23 -12.40 4.37
N MET A 111 -0.90 -11.40 3.86
CA MET A 111 -0.35 -10.62 2.75
C MET A 111 -0.75 -9.15 2.77
N VAL A 112 0.14 -8.33 2.27
CA VAL A 112 -0.17 -7.02 1.69
C VAL A 112 -0.10 -7.16 0.18
N LEU A 113 -1.12 -6.65 -0.50
CA LEU A 113 -1.17 -6.58 -1.95
C LEU A 113 -1.31 -5.12 -2.37
N ARG A 114 -0.48 -4.68 -3.32
CA ARG A 114 -0.67 -3.45 -4.07
C ARG A 114 -0.94 -3.76 -5.54
N LEU A 115 -1.98 -3.16 -6.09
CA LEU A 115 -2.22 -3.17 -7.53
C LEU A 115 -2.13 -1.75 -8.08
N LYS A 116 -1.56 -1.62 -9.27
CA LYS A 116 -1.66 -0.43 -10.11
C LYS A 116 -2.60 -0.71 -11.26
N VAL A 117 -3.60 0.14 -11.41
CA VAL A 117 -4.62 0.02 -12.45
C VAL A 117 -4.52 1.24 -13.37
N ILE A 118 -4.29 0.99 -14.65
CA ILE A 118 -4.28 2.01 -15.70
C ILE A 118 -5.26 1.56 -16.78
N ASN A 119 -6.22 2.42 -17.09
CA ASN A 119 -7.19 2.13 -18.14
C ASN A 119 -8.00 0.84 -17.89
N GLY A 120 -8.33 0.57 -16.63
CA GLY A 120 -9.05 -0.64 -16.22
C GLY A 120 -8.23 -1.93 -16.23
N ALA A 121 -6.94 -1.88 -16.59
CA ALA A 121 -6.04 -3.03 -16.59
C ALA A 121 -5.02 -2.93 -15.46
N VAL A 122 -4.74 -4.06 -14.80
CA VAL A 122 -3.68 -4.18 -13.81
C VAL A 122 -2.32 -4.16 -14.50
N THR A 123 -1.52 -3.14 -14.21
CA THR A 123 -0.16 -2.94 -14.77
C THR A 123 0.94 -3.30 -13.81
N GLU A 124 0.64 -3.32 -12.49
CA GLU A 124 1.60 -3.69 -11.46
C GLU A 124 0.90 -4.53 -10.40
N ILE A 125 1.57 -5.59 -9.96
CA ILE A 125 1.19 -6.45 -8.84
C ILE A 125 2.39 -6.53 -7.92
N GLU A 126 2.23 -6.06 -6.70
CA GLU A 126 3.25 -6.16 -5.67
C GLU A 126 2.65 -6.84 -4.44
N SER A 127 3.19 -7.99 -4.06
CA SER A 127 2.76 -8.73 -2.89
C SER A 127 3.88 -8.89 -1.88
N ILE A 128 3.56 -8.63 -0.62
CA ILE A 128 4.38 -9.03 0.53
C ILE A 128 3.60 -10.11 1.24
N LYS A 129 4.12 -11.31 1.23
CA LYS A 129 3.48 -12.45 1.93
C LYS A 129 4.33 -12.90 3.10
N CYS A 130 3.65 -13.32 4.15
CA CYS A 130 4.25 -13.92 5.33
C CYS A 130 3.52 -15.22 5.67
N ASN A 131 4.27 -16.29 5.86
CA ASN A 131 3.80 -17.57 6.37
C ASN A 131 4.33 -17.80 7.79
N LYS A 132 3.89 -18.85 8.43
CA LYS A 132 4.44 -19.24 9.73
C LYS A 132 5.95 -19.45 9.64
N GLY A 133 6.69 -18.71 10.47
CA GLY A 133 8.16 -18.73 10.53
C GLY A 133 8.86 -17.62 9.75
N ASP A 134 8.21 -17.01 8.75
CA ASP A 134 8.82 -15.97 7.90
C ASP A 134 9.16 -14.67 8.66
N ALA A 135 8.51 -14.40 9.80
CA ALA A 135 8.74 -13.23 10.64
C ALA A 135 9.09 -13.58 12.11
N GLY A 136 9.58 -14.79 12.35
CA GLY A 136 9.90 -15.27 13.69
C GLY A 136 8.66 -15.45 14.56
N ALA A 137 8.64 -14.87 15.77
CA ALA A 137 7.53 -14.98 16.71
C ALA A 137 6.30 -14.10 16.36
N LEU A 138 6.42 -13.17 15.41
CA LEU A 138 5.32 -12.31 14.98
C LEU A 138 4.44 -13.06 13.96
N TRP A 139 3.54 -13.89 14.46
CA TRP A 139 2.64 -14.68 13.64
C TRP A 139 1.37 -15.07 14.40
N ASN A 140 0.26 -14.46 14.06
CA ASN A 140 -1.07 -14.79 14.60
C ASN A 140 -2.18 -14.46 13.59
N PRO A 141 -2.31 -15.18 12.47
CA PRO A 141 -3.34 -14.88 11.47
C PRO A 141 -4.77 -15.00 12.03
N ASP A 142 -4.97 -15.75 13.13
CA ASP A 142 -6.25 -15.90 13.82
C ASP A 142 -6.58 -14.68 14.71
N GLY A 143 -5.65 -13.77 14.92
CA GLY A 143 -5.88 -12.49 15.56
C GLY A 143 -6.65 -11.50 14.69
N LEU A 144 -6.72 -11.74 13.37
CA LEU A 144 -7.47 -10.93 12.40
C LEU A 144 -8.78 -11.61 12.04
N THR A 145 -9.83 -11.38 12.84
CA THR A 145 -11.16 -11.99 12.65
C THR A 145 -12.20 -11.00 12.16
N THR A 146 -12.05 -9.74 12.52
CA THR A 146 -13.00 -8.67 12.19
C THR A 146 -12.21 -7.43 11.78
N VAL A 147 -12.62 -6.81 10.68
CA VAL A 147 -12.00 -5.57 10.22
C VAL A 147 -12.39 -4.44 11.17
N SER A 148 -11.39 -3.71 11.64
CA SER A 148 -11.61 -2.55 12.50
C SER A 148 -12.46 -1.49 11.78
N PRO A 149 -13.43 -0.86 12.47
CA PRO A 149 -14.19 0.26 11.90
C PRO A 149 -13.28 1.41 11.42
N ARG A 150 -12.12 1.63 12.05
CA ARG A 150 -11.16 2.66 11.64
C ARG A 150 -10.58 2.43 10.23
N LEU A 151 -10.57 1.18 9.77
CA LEU A 151 -10.04 0.81 8.45
C LEU A 151 -11.09 0.91 7.33
N THR A 152 -12.37 1.01 7.68
CA THR A 152 -13.48 1.01 6.71
C THR A 152 -14.29 2.30 6.70
N LEU A 153 -14.12 3.16 7.70
CA LEU A 153 -14.84 4.42 7.82
C LEU A 153 -14.52 5.37 6.67
N SER A 154 -15.52 5.85 5.95
CA SER A 154 -15.38 7.00 5.06
C SER A 154 -15.48 8.29 5.86
N ILE A 155 -14.42 9.10 5.81
CA ILE A 155 -14.35 10.40 6.47
C ILE A 155 -15.13 11.42 5.63
N ARG A 156 -15.94 12.26 6.27
CA ARG A 156 -16.66 13.34 5.59
C ARG A 156 -15.66 14.26 4.89
N GLU A 157 -15.95 14.70 3.68
CA GLU A 157 -15.00 15.44 2.83
C GLU A 157 -14.38 16.66 3.54
N ALA A 158 -15.19 17.41 4.28
CA ALA A 158 -14.72 18.57 5.03
C ALA A 158 -13.81 18.25 6.24
N GLU A 159 -13.70 16.97 6.62
CA GLU A 159 -12.90 16.49 7.76
C GLU A 159 -11.72 15.64 7.32
N ARG A 160 -11.52 15.45 6.01
CA ARG A 160 -10.42 14.65 5.47
C ARG A 160 -9.11 15.39 5.64
N ASP A 161 -8.13 14.69 6.17
CA ASP A 161 -6.74 15.11 6.07
C ASP A 161 -6.32 15.13 4.59
N SER A 162 -5.56 16.13 4.17
CA SER A 162 -5.05 16.20 2.80
C SER A 162 -4.01 15.10 2.54
N TYR A 163 -3.74 14.83 1.26
CA TYR A 163 -2.69 13.90 0.84
C TYR A 163 -1.35 14.15 1.56
N TYR A 164 -0.95 15.42 1.68
CA TYR A 164 0.31 15.78 2.34
C TYR A 164 0.26 15.68 3.87
N ASP A 165 -0.89 15.91 4.49
CA ASP A 165 -1.06 15.73 5.93
C ASP A 165 -0.98 14.25 6.31
N LEU A 166 -1.60 13.37 5.51
CA LEU A 166 -1.53 11.92 5.68
C LEU A 166 -0.09 11.41 5.56
N ILE A 167 0.65 11.84 4.52
CA ILE A 167 2.06 11.52 4.39
C ILE A 167 2.87 12.09 5.57
N GLY A 168 2.62 13.33 5.99
CA GLY A 168 3.32 13.96 7.09
C GLY A 168 3.11 13.25 8.44
N ALA A 169 1.90 12.76 8.70
CA ALA A 169 1.61 11.95 9.89
C ALA A 169 2.38 10.62 9.85
N THR A 170 2.31 9.90 8.72
CA THR A 170 3.03 8.65 8.50
C THR A 170 4.55 8.86 8.57
N GLU A 171 5.07 9.93 7.96
CA GLU A 171 6.50 10.28 7.99
C GLU A 171 6.98 10.53 9.42
N SER A 172 6.15 11.12 10.29
CA SER A 172 6.51 11.36 11.69
C SER A 172 6.85 10.04 12.42
N TYR A 173 6.13 8.95 12.10
CA TYR A 173 6.37 7.62 12.65
C TYR A 173 7.71 7.04 12.17
N TRP A 174 7.98 7.12 10.88
CA TRP A 174 9.23 6.62 10.32
C TRP A 174 10.45 7.41 10.80
N ARG A 175 10.31 8.73 10.90
CA ARG A 175 11.38 9.58 11.48
C ARG A 175 11.65 9.27 12.93
N ALA A 176 10.62 8.90 13.71
CA ALA A 176 10.81 8.47 15.09
C ALA A 176 11.76 7.26 15.19
N PHE A 177 11.66 6.28 14.30
CA PHE A 177 12.62 5.15 14.24
C PHE A 177 14.03 5.60 13.87
N GLN A 178 14.17 6.44 12.85
CA GLN A 178 15.49 6.88 12.35
C GLN A 178 16.24 7.76 13.34
N THR A 179 15.51 8.55 14.13
CA THR A 179 16.06 9.54 15.05
C THR A 179 16.01 9.11 16.52
N ASN A 180 15.44 7.95 16.83
CA ASN A 180 15.34 7.44 18.20
C ASN A 180 16.71 7.37 18.86
N GLY A 181 16.84 7.94 20.06
CA GLY A 181 18.10 8.01 20.80
C GLY A 181 19.10 9.06 20.30
N THR A 182 18.71 9.97 19.41
CA THR A 182 19.53 11.08 18.95
C THR A 182 18.97 12.42 19.47
N PRO A 183 19.79 13.51 19.52
CA PRO A 183 19.30 14.85 19.86
C PRO A 183 18.22 15.38 18.91
N ALA A 184 18.15 14.83 17.68
CA ALA A 184 17.16 15.18 16.67
C ALA A 184 15.88 14.30 16.73
N TYR A 185 15.64 13.61 17.87
CA TYR A 185 14.50 12.72 18.02
C TYR A 185 13.18 13.41 17.72
N HIS A 186 12.46 12.86 16.77
CA HIS A 186 11.11 13.27 16.39
C HIS A 186 10.09 12.32 16.99
N ARG A 187 9.15 12.83 17.76
CA ARG A 187 8.03 12.03 18.24
C ARG A 187 7.07 11.73 17.10
N ALA A 188 6.65 10.46 17.01
CA ALA A 188 5.59 10.06 16.11
C ALA A 188 4.25 10.70 16.53
N ARG A 189 3.42 11.06 15.55
CA ARG A 189 2.06 11.58 15.78
C ARG A 189 1.10 10.43 16.09
N LEU A 190 1.30 9.77 17.21
CA LEU A 190 0.48 8.66 17.68
C LEU A 190 -0.63 9.19 18.60
N ALA A 191 -1.87 8.83 18.32
CA ALA A 191 -2.97 9.06 19.24
C ALA A 191 -2.78 8.22 20.51
N THR A 192 -3.33 8.66 21.64
CA THR A 192 -3.22 7.94 22.93
C THR A 192 -3.94 6.60 22.92
N ASP A 193 -4.89 6.43 22.00
CA ASP A 193 -5.66 5.21 21.75
C ASP A 193 -5.20 4.45 20.50
N SER A 194 -3.96 4.69 20.03
CA SER A 194 -3.46 4.02 18.84
C SER A 194 -3.14 2.55 19.11
N ASP A 195 -3.61 1.70 18.19
CA ASP A 195 -3.33 0.26 18.16
C ASP A 195 -2.28 -0.06 17.10
N ARG A 196 -1.46 -1.11 17.33
CA ARG A 196 -0.56 -1.65 16.31
C ARG A 196 -0.63 -3.17 16.29
N ILE A 197 -0.93 -3.68 15.11
CA ILE A 197 -1.04 -5.10 14.79
C ILE A 197 0.05 -5.45 13.77
N GLU A 198 0.89 -6.43 14.08
CA GLU A 198 1.99 -6.89 13.22
C GLU A 198 1.82 -8.38 12.97
N ASN A 199 1.64 -8.79 11.71
CA ASN A 199 1.31 -10.18 11.34
C ASN A 199 0.21 -10.80 12.21
N GLY A 200 -0.86 -10.03 12.49
CA GLY A 200 -2.00 -10.45 13.31
C GLY A 200 -1.74 -10.46 14.82
N VAL A 201 -0.53 -10.14 15.27
CA VAL A 201 -0.20 -9.98 16.68
C VAL A 201 -0.47 -8.54 17.12
N HIS A 202 -1.36 -8.34 18.09
CA HIS A 202 -1.57 -7.02 18.70
C HIS A 202 -0.36 -6.68 19.58
N THR A 203 0.57 -5.91 19.04
CA THR A 203 1.89 -5.65 19.66
C THR A 203 1.90 -4.46 20.59
N THR A 204 1.12 -3.42 20.28
CA THR A 204 0.95 -2.23 21.13
C THR A 204 -0.47 -1.71 21.06
N GLY A 205 -0.94 -1.05 22.11
CA GLY A 205 -2.26 -0.44 22.18
C GLY A 205 -2.75 -0.23 23.60
N PRO A 206 -3.92 0.40 23.79
CA PRO A 206 -4.47 0.73 25.11
C PRO A 206 -4.73 -0.51 25.98
N THR A 207 -5.02 -1.66 25.38
CA THR A 207 -5.33 -2.91 26.07
C THR A 207 -4.16 -3.88 26.15
N VAL A 208 -3.06 -3.58 25.47
CA VAL A 208 -1.88 -4.45 25.46
C VAL A 208 -1.06 -4.22 26.73
N VAL A 209 -0.77 -5.30 27.45
CA VAL A 209 0.08 -5.26 28.66
C VAL A 209 1.39 -5.96 28.38
N ARG A 210 2.50 -5.32 28.73
CA ARG A 210 3.85 -5.88 28.68
C ARG A 210 4.59 -5.49 29.94
N ASP A 211 5.25 -6.46 30.57
CA ASP A 211 6.00 -6.25 31.83
C ASP A 211 5.14 -5.58 32.92
N GLY A 212 3.86 -5.99 33.03
CA GLY A 212 2.90 -5.49 34.00
C GLY A 212 2.41 -4.06 33.78
N ARG A 213 2.70 -3.45 32.62
CA ARG A 213 2.30 -2.08 32.27
C ARG A 213 1.64 -2.03 30.91
N GLN A 214 0.78 -1.04 30.70
CA GLN A 214 0.23 -0.75 29.38
C GLN A 214 1.38 -0.55 28.37
N ASN A 215 1.28 -1.21 27.22
CA ASN A 215 2.26 -1.13 26.13
C ASN A 215 1.68 -0.34 24.99
N ASP A 216 1.50 0.97 25.16
CA ASP A 216 1.11 1.85 24.06
C ASP A 216 2.23 1.96 23.01
N THR A 217 1.85 2.46 21.84
CA THR A 217 2.77 2.49 20.69
C THR A 217 3.94 3.47 20.89
N ALA A 218 3.75 4.56 21.66
CA ALA A 218 4.79 5.56 21.94
C ALA A 218 5.83 5.04 22.93
N ARG A 219 5.41 4.22 23.88
CA ARG A 219 6.29 3.67 24.93
C ARG A 219 7.54 2.96 24.38
N GLY A 220 7.41 2.25 23.26
CA GLY A 220 8.55 1.57 22.64
C GLY A 220 9.65 2.55 22.18
N PHE A 221 9.26 3.73 21.73
CA PHE A 221 10.22 4.79 21.37
C PHE A 221 10.84 5.43 22.60
N ASP A 222 10.02 5.75 23.60
CA ASP A 222 10.48 6.42 24.84
C ASP A 222 11.42 5.51 25.67
N GLU A 223 11.21 4.20 25.63
CA GLU A 223 12.10 3.20 26.28
C GLU A 223 13.32 2.81 25.42
N GLY A 224 13.50 3.41 24.24
CA GLY A 224 14.65 3.14 23.38
C GLY A 224 14.66 1.76 22.71
N ARG A 225 13.53 1.08 22.61
CA ARG A 225 13.44 -0.26 21.98
C ARG A 225 13.83 -0.27 20.52
N PHE A 226 13.80 0.90 19.86
CA PHE A 226 14.06 1.06 18.44
C PHE A 226 15.41 1.74 18.14
N LEU A 227 16.30 1.81 19.13
CA LEU A 227 17.64 2.34 18.94
C LEU A 227 18.39 1.62 17.82
N GLY A 228 19.10 2.37 17.01
CA GLY A 228 19.91 1.82 15.92
C GLY A 228 19.13 1.32 14.72
N ARG A 229 17.82 1.55 14.65
CA ARG A 229 17.02 1.21 13.47
C ARG A 229 17.26 2.17 12.32
N ASN A 230 17.13 1.64 11.10
CA ASN A 230 17.14 2.41 9.89
C ASN A 230 16.08 1.89 8.91
N LEU A 231 15.77 2.72 7.94
CA LEU A 231 14.74 2.51 6.94
C LEU A 231 15.35 2.79 5.58
N TRP A 232 15.08 1.92 4.61
CA TRP A 232 15.53 2.09 3.23
C TRP A 232 14.36 1.86 2.28
N ASP A 233 14.45 2.38 1.08
CA ASP A 233 13.52 2.14 -0.02
C ASP A 233 12.07 2.45 0.35
N ARG A 234 11.84 3.49 1.17
CA ARG A 234 10.51 3.87 1.65
C ARG A 234 9.66 4.47 0.53
N ARG A 235 8.45 3.97 0.41
CA ARG A 235 7.44 4.45 -0.56
C ARG A 235 6.09 4.61 0.14
N TYR A 236 5.39 5.70 -0.19
CA TYR A 236 3.98 5.88 0.13
C TYR A 236 3.17 5.28 -1.03
N ALA A 237 2.98 3.98 -0.98
CA ALA A 237 2.52 3.18 -2.11
C ALA A 237 1.05 3.46 -2.47
N VAL A 238 0.20 3.66 -1.46
CA VAL A 238 -1.21 4.04 -1.64
C VAL A 238 -1.60 5.05 -0.57
N VAL A 239 -2.29 6.12 -0.97
CA VAL A 239 -2.86 7.12 -0.05
C VAL A 239 -4.35 7.25 -0.35
N ASP A 240 -5.18 6.80 0.57
CA ASP A 240 -6.65 6.87 0.50
C ASP A 240 -7.14 8.05 1.34
N GLU A 241 -7.33 9.22 0.69
CA GLU A 241 -7.78 10.44 1.37
C GLU A 241 -9.21 10.32 1.92
N GLU A 242 -10.06 9.49 1.31
CA GLU A 242 -11.44 9.30 1.78
C GLU A 242 -11.49 8.53 3.09
N ARG A 243 -10.58 7.58 3.30
CA ARG A 243 -10.50 6.77 4.53
C ARG A 243 -9.43 7.25 5.50
N GLY A 244 -8.59 8.20 5.07
CA GLY A 244 -7.46 8.66 5.88
C GLY A 244 -6.41 7.58 6.09
N ILE A 245 -6.16 6.70 5.09
CA ILE A 245 -5.25 5.57 5.26
C ILE A 245 -4.11 5.64 4.25
N VAL A 246 -2.89 5.38 4.74
CA VAL A 246 -1.66 5.30 3.93
C VAL A 246 -1.08 3.91 4.02
N LEU A 247 -0.77 3.29 2.88
CA LEU A 247 0.10 2.12 2.78
C LEU A 247 1.51 2.59 2.48
N THR A 248 2.46 2.24 3.35
CA THR A 248 3.90 2.35 3.08
C THR A 248 4.51 0.98 2.82
N ILE A 249 5.48 0.93 1.91
CA ILE A 249 6.31 -0.26 1.69
C ILE A 249 7.77 0.18 1.79
N LEU A 250 8.54 -0.55 2.59
CA LEU A 250 9.93 -0.19 2.86
C LEU A 250 10.75 -1.39 3.35
N ARG A 251 12.06 -1.23 3.39
CA ARG A 251 12.97 -2.11 4.12
C ARG A 251 13.28 -1.51 5.49
N PHE A 252 13.11 -2.32 6.51
CA PHE A 252 13.36 -1.97 7.92
C PHE A 252 14.44 -2.87 8.51
N GLY A 253 15.49 -2.29 9.09
CA GLY A 253 16.59 -3.08 9.63
C GLY A 253 17.45 -2.30 10.62
N LEU A 254 18.70 -2.70 10.76
CA LEU A 254 19.68 -2.07 11.65
C LEU A 254 20.64 -1.18 10.87
N LYS A 255 21.03 -0.06 11.44
CA LYS A 255 22.17 0.74 10.97
C LYS A 255 23.44 -0.11 10.98
N ALA A 256 24.35 0.15 10.08
CA ALA A 256 25.64 -0.53 10.06
C ALA A 256 26.35 -0.40 11.42
N GLY A 257 26.81 -1.52 11.98
CA GLY A 257 27.46 -1.60 13.28
C GLY A 257 26.54 -1.53 14.52
N ALA A 258 25.23 -1.31 14.33
CA ALA A 258 24.28 -1.37 15.44
C ALA A 258 24.03 -2.83 15.86
N LYS A 259 23.94 -3.03 17.17
CA LYS A 259 23.59 -4.35 17.74
C LYS A 259 22.09 -4.45 17.94
N SER A 260 21.50 -5.56 17.53
CA SER A 260 20.11 -5.86 17.87
C SER A 260 19.96 -6.19 19.36
N GLN A 261 18.87 -5.74 19.97
CA GLN A 261 18.51 -6.12 21.34
C GLN A 261 18.00 -7.56 21.45
N SER A 262 17.65 -8.19 20.33
CA SER A 262 17.25 -9.61 20.28
C SER A 262 17.51 -10.19 18.89
N ALA A 263 17.76 -11.50 18.82
CA ALA A 263 17.92 -12.22 17.55
C ALA A 263 16.68 -12.08 16.65
N ALA A 264 15.49 -12.06 17.23
CA ALA A 264 14.22 -11.90 16.48
C ALA A 264 14.09 -10.55 15.76
N THR A 265 14.91 -9.56 16.14
CA THR A 265 14.88 -8.22 15.54
C THR A 265 16.16 -7.89 14.76
N ALA A 266 17.04 -8.88 14.55
CA ALA A 266 18.32 -8.69 13.85
C ALA A 266 18.16 -8.67 12.32
N ALA A 267 17.21 -9.45 11.79
CA ALA A 267 16.99 -9.55 10.34
C ALA A 267 16.43 -8.25 9.76
N ASP A 268 16.86 -7.91 8.55
CA ASP A 268 16.17 -6.92 7.72
C ASP A 268 14.80 -7.45 7.34
N ARG A 269 13.83 -6.56 7.22
CA ARG A 269 12.44 -6.88 6.90
C ARG A 269 11.93 -6.06 5.74
N LEU A 270 11.24 -6.73 4.85
CA LEU A 270 10.31 -6.06 3.95
C LEU A 270 9.01 -5.84 4.72
N VAL A 271 8.54 -4.62 4.71
CA VAL A 271 7.39 -4.18 5.50
C VAL A 271 6.36 -3.56 4.56
N GLY A 272 5.14 -4.07 4.59
CA GLY A 272 3.95 -3.39 4.10
C GLY A 272 3.11 -2.95 5.29
N GLU A 273 3.01 -1.64 5.52
CA GLU A 273 2.39 -1.10 6.73
C GLU A 273 1.37 -0.04 6.41
N PHE A 274 0.16 -0.22 6.94
CA PHE A 274 -0.97 0.67 6.81
C PHE A 274 -1.11 1.53 8.05
N PHE A 275 -1.42 2.80 7.84
CA PHE A 275 -1.65 3.79 8.89
C PHE A 275 -3.04 4.39 8.72
N ALA A 276 -3.95 4.12 9.64
CA ALA A 276 -5.22 4.83 9.74
C ALA A 276 -5.01 6.13 10.54
N ILE A 277 -5.27 7.26 9.88
CA ILE A 277 -4.97 8.60 10.36
C ILE A 277 -6.28 9.40 10.40
N GLN A 278 -6.46 10.16 11.46
CA GLN A 278 -7.59 11.07 11.61
C GLN A 278 -7.15 12.33 12.35
N ASN A 279 -7.45 13.48 11.77
CA ASN A 279 -7.04 14.80 12.29
C ASN A 279 -5.52 14.90 12.52
N GLY A 280 -4.72 14.35 11.59
CA GLY A 280 -3.27 14.34 11.64
C GLY A 280 -2.64 13.38 12.66
N TRP A 281 -3.43 12.51 13.32
CA TRP A 281 -2.96 11.55 14.32
C TRP A 281 -3.16 10.11 13.86
N ILE A 282 -2.14 9.28 14.02
CA ILE A 282 -2.19 7.85 13.74
C ILE A 282 -3.01 7.16 14.82
N ARG A 283 -4.09 6.50 14.43
CA ARG A 283 -5.04 5.79 15.29
C ARG A 283 -4.86 4.29 15.30
N GLU A 284 -4.45 3.74 14.15
CA GLU A 284 -4.29 2.30 14.02
C GLU A 284 -3.21 1.99 12.97
N ILE A 285 -2.42 0.97 13.25
CA ILE A 285 -1.32 0.53 12.38
C ILE A 285 -1.46 -0.97 12.16
N HIS A 286 -1.48 -1.39 10.89
CA HIS A 286 -1.44 -2.79 10.50
C HIS A 286 -0.21 -3.06 9.64
N ALA A 287 0.55 -4.10 9.94
CA ALA A 287 1.75 -4.44 9.20
C ALA A 287 1.84 -5.93 8.86
N VAL A 288 2.24 -6.22 7.64
CA VAL A 288 2.78 -7.54 7.26
C VAL A 288 4.29 -7.40 7.09
N LEU A 289 5.01 -8.19 7.87
CA LEU A 289 6.45 -8.20 7.98
C LEU A 289 6.98 -9.52 7.41
N PHE A 290 7.98 -9.43 6.55
CA PHE A 290 8.71 -10.57 6.00
C PHE A 290 10.20 -10.39 6.27
N ASN A 291 10.86 -11.37 6.92
CA ASN A 291 12.31 -11.33 7.12
C ASN A 291 13.00 -11.54 5.77
N MET A 292 13.75 -10.54 5.34
CA MET A 292 14.45 -10.57 4.06
C MET A 292 15.75 -11.37 4.18
N PRO A 293 16.09 -12.16 3.15
CA PRO A 293 17.48 -12.59 2.96
C PRO A 293 18.42 -11.39 2.84
N ASP A 294 19.67 -11.54 3.28
CA ASP A 294 20.68 -10.50 3.18
C ASP A 294 20.81 -9.94 1.76
N ALA A 295 20.96 -8.61 1.69
CA ALA A 295 21.13 -7.86 0.44
C ALA A 295 19.98 -7.97 -0.59
N MET A 296 18.80 -8.44 -0.20
CA MET A 296 17.64 -8.48 -1.11
C MET A 296 17.06 -7.07 -1.28
N PRO A 297 16.82 -6.58 -2.52
CA PRO A 297 16.18 -5.29 -2.76
C PRO A 297 14.66 -5.38 -2.50
N THR A 298 14.01 -4.23 -2.32
CA THR A 298 12.53 -4.15 -2.21
C THR A 298 11.83 -4.40 -3.54
N GLY A 299 12.58 -4.40 -4.65
CA GLY A 299 12.08 -4.67 -5.99
C GLY A 299 11.45 -3.46 -6.71
N TRP A 300 11.32 -2.31 -6.06
CA TRP A 300 10.69 -1.12 -6.65
C TRP A 300 11.53 0.13 -6.42
N PRO A 301 11.52 1.10 -7.36
CA PRO A 301 12.21 2.36 -7.15
C PRO A 301 11.59 3.12 -5.97
N THR A 302 12.43 3.82 -5.23
CA THR A 302 12.02 4.56 -4.03
C THR A 302 11.51 5.96 -4.39
N THR A 303 10.67 6.52 -3.52
CA THR A 303 10.23 7.91 -3.61
C THR A 303 11.19 8.86 -2.88
N ASP A 304 12.07 8.33 -2.03
CA ASP A 304 13.05 9.11 -1.25
C ASP A 304 14.24 9.56 -2.10
N GLU A 305 14.48 8.87 -3.21
CA GLU A 305 15.45 9.28 -4.21
C GLU A 305 14.70 9.93 -5.35
N GLY A 306 14.85 11.23 -5.51
CA GLY A 306 14.27 11.95 -6.66
C GLY A 306 14.63 11.23 -7.97
N PRO A 307 13.89 11.45 -9.07
CA PRO A 307 14.09 10.76 -10.33
C PRO A 307 15.55 10.94 -10.79
N GLY A 308 16.38 9.92 -10.68
CA GLY A 308 17.73 9.96 -11.24
C GLY A 308 18.87 9.39 -10.41
N LYS A 309 18.67 8.87 -9.21
CA LYS A 309 19.72 8.08 -8.56
C LYS A 309 19.41 6.59 -8.69
N ALA A 310 19.85 6.00 -9.80
CA ALA A 310 20.07 4.56 -9.83
C ALA A 310 21.01 4.22 -8.66
N SER A 311 20.62 3.26 -7.84
CA SER A 311 21.47 2.68 -6.80
C SER A 311 22.86 2.40 -7.39
N ALA A 312 23.85 3.16 -6.96
CA ALA A 312 25.23 2.73 -7.13
C ALA A 312 25.39 1.44 -6.32
N GLN A 313 25.67 0.37 -7.04
CA GLN A 313 26.02 -0.94 -6.51
C GLN A 313 27.27 -0.87 -5.66
#